data_9c4ff2ca5f6a834f4e5d5da1b75f3fcc
#
_entry.id   9c4ff2ca5f6a834f4e5d5da1b75f3fcc
#
_cell.length_a   1.000
_cell.length_b   1.000
_cell.length_c   1.000
_cell.angle_alpha   90.00
_cell.angle_beta   90.00
_cell.angle_gamma   90.00
#
_symmetry.space_group_name_H-M   'P 1'
#
loop_
_entity.id
_entity.type
_entity.pdbx_description
1 polymer ?
#
loop_
_entity_poly.entity_id
_entity_poly.type
_entity_poly.pdbx_seq_one_letter_code
_entity_poly.pdbx_strand_id
1 'polypeptide(L)'
;LNTDNDDISMLAEIQTDPDEVTAMEFNKEIPVMPLRNMVMFPSVVMPVTIGRPSTLKLINAAYKKKLPIAVVCQIQGDMDDPGFNDVYHVGVIGKILRVFEMPGGNTTVIMQSNGPKVHLDSITKTSPYLKGMVTPIPEANDQLETDEFKALIDTCKDLTSKFIEASEKMSPDTVFAIKNLDNPEILVNFICANFPIPVSYTHLR
;
A
#
# COMPACT_ATOMS: atom_id res chain seq x y z
N LEU A 1 -4.34 27.05 -2.92
CA LEU A 1 -3.30 26.02 -2.76
C LEU A 1 -3.79 24.80 -3.51
N ASN A 2 -3.21 24.57 -4.70
CA ASN A 2 -3.64 23.55 -5.66
C ASN A 2 -3.22 22.17 -5.18
N THR A 3 -4.12 21.48 -4.49
CA THR A 3 -3.96 20.05 -4.13
C THR A 3 -4.60 19.11 -5.16
N ASP A 4 -5.39 19.64 -6.10
CA ASP A 4 -6.25 18.84 -6.99
C ASP A 4 -5.53 18.29 -8.23
N ASN A 5 -4.32 18.77 -8.54
CA ASN A 5 -3.57 18.31 -9.71
C ASN A 5 -2.52 17.24 -9.39
N ASP A 6 -2.25 17.02 -8.09
CA ASP A 6 -1.21 16.08 -7.65
C ASP A 6 -1.72 14.62 -7.65
N ASP A 7 -3.03 14.38 -7.44
CA ASP A 7 -3.58 13.03 -7.32
C ASP A 7 -3.59 12.28 -8.66
N ILE A 8 -3.86 12.97 -9.77
CA ILE A 8 -3.86 12.36 -11.11
C ILE A 8 -2.44 12.17 -11.63
N SER A 9 -1.54 13.10 -11.30
CA SER A 9 -0.12 12.99 -11.60
C SER A 9 0.51 11.76 -10.94
N MET A 10 0.04 11.38 -9.74
CA MET A 10 0.49 10.16 -9.05
C MET A 10 0.05 8.87 -9.75
N LEU A 11 -1.10 8.84 -10.41
CA LEU A 11 -1.57 7.68 -11.18
C LEU A 11 -0.77 7.48 -12.48
N ALA A 12 -0.31 8.57 -13.10
CA ALA A 12 0.42 8.53 -14.36
C ALA A 12 1.90 8.08 -14.21
N GLU A 13 2.48 8.20 -13.01
CA GLU A 13 3.87 7.79 -12.73
C GLU A 13 4.02 6.35 -12.20
N ILE A 14 2.95 5.55 -12.16
CA ILE A 14 3.02 4.12 -11.81
C ILE A 14 3.62 3.33 -12.99
N GLN A 15 4.83 3.66 -13.41
CA GLN A 15 5.66 2.75 -14.18
C GLN A 15 6.37 1.85 -13.19
N THR A 16 5.81 0.69 -12.95
CA THR A 16 6.51 -0.41 -12.29
C THR A 16 7.64 -0.83 -13.20
N ASP A 17 8.87 -0.73 -12.73
CA ASP A 17 9.99 -1.39 -13.37
C ASP A 17 9.92 -2.88 -12.99
N PRO A 18 9.54 -3.78 -13.91
CA PRO A 18 9.36 -5.20 -13.61
C PRO A 18 10.66 -5.87 -13.16
N ASP A 19 11.80 -5.31 -13.53
CA ASP A 19 13.12 -5.89 -13.25
C ASP A 19 13.56 -5.68 -11.78
N GLU A 20 13.08 -4.65 -11.08
CA GLU A 20 13.39 -4.44 -9.66
C GLU A 20 12.73 -5.51 -8.75
N VAL A 21 11.59 -6.05 -9.14
CA VAL A 21 10.84 -7.02 -8.33
C VAL A 21 11.42 -8.43 -8.47
N THR A 22 11.93 -8.77 -9.65
CA THR A 22 12.45 -10.11 -9.97
C THR A 22 13.78 -10.41 -9.25
N ALA A 23 14.51 -9.38 -8.82
CA ALA A 23 15.80 -9.50 -8.13
C ALA A 23 15.67 -9.62 -6.59
N MET A 24 14.47 -9.65 -6.03
CA MET A 24 14.28 -9.68 -4.59
C MET A 24 14.48 -11.07 -4.02
N GLU A 25 15.54 -11.23 -3.22
CA GLU A 25 15.79 -12.47 -2.48
C GLU A 25 14.91 -12.51 -1.21
N PHE A 26 13.83 -13.28 -1.25
CA PHE A 26 12.90 -13.48 -0.10
C PHE A 26 13.50 -14.36 1.02
N ASN A 27 14.72 -14.85 0.86
CA ASN A 27 15.40 -15.68 1.86
C ASN A 27 16.14 -14.88 2.94
N LYS A 28 16.00 -13.54 2.95
CA LYS A 28 16.69 -12.66 3.89
C LYS A 28 15.72 -11.88 4.77
N GLU A 29 16.18 -11.53 5.97
CA GLU A 29 15.46 -10.61 6.85
C GLU A 29 15.26 -9.25 6.16
N ILE A 30 14.03 -8.79 6.09
CA ILE A 30 13.69 -7.45 5.59
C ILE A 30 13.11 -6.58 6.69
N PRO A 31 13.22 -5.24 6.60
CA PRO A 31 12.52 -4.32 7.47
C PRO A 31 11.01 -4.54 7.39
N VAL A 32 10.32 -4.51 8.53
CA VAL A 32 8.86 -4.63 8.63
C VAL A 32 8.30 -3.33 9.19
N MET A 33 7.38 -2.71 8.46
CA MET A 33 6.74 -1.45 8.83
C MET A 33 5.26 -1.66 9.14
N PRO A 34 4.87 -1.60 10.42
CA PRO A 34 3.47 -1.69 10.80
C PRO A 34 2.76 -0.33 10.64
N LEU A 35 1.75 -0.28 9.79
CA LEU A 35 0.88 0.89 9.60
C LEU A 35 -0.25 0.92 10.62
N ARG A 36 -0.65 2.14 11.02
CA ARG A 36 -1.78 2.37 11.94
C ARG A 36 -3.00 2.78 11.14
N ASN A 37 -4.10 2.05 11.32
CA ASN A 37 -5.43 2.39 10.75
C ASN A 37 -5.43 2.65 9.24
N MET A 38 -4.47 2.09 8.52
CA MET A 38 -4.40 2.19 7.06
C MET A 38 -3.74 0.94 6.47
N VAL A 39 -4.13 0.60 5.25
CA VAL A 39 -3.60 -0.53 4.50
C VAL A 39 -2.93 -0.02 3.23
N MET A 40 -1.77 -0.55 2.92
CA MET A 40 -1.11 -0.31 1.65
C MET A 40 -1.44 -1.45 0.69
N PHE A 41 -2.00 -1.09 -0.47
CA PHE A 41 -2.34 -2.03 -1.54
C PHE A 41 -1.25 -2.07 -2.61
N PRO A 42 -1.15 -3.16 -3.40
CA PRO A 42 -0.23 -3.22 -4.53
C PRO A 42 -0.47 -2.09 -5.54
N SER A 43 0.61 -1.63 -6.18
CA SER A 43 0.59 -0.57 -7.20
C SER A 43 0.05 0.78 -6.72
N VAL A 44 0.11 1.06 -5.42
CA VAL A 44 -0.37 2.31 -4.83
C VAL A 44 0.81 3.15 -4.34
N VAL A 45 0.72 4.46 -4.56
CA VAL A 45 1.59 5.47 -3.95
C VAL A 45 0.78 6.21 -2.89
N MET A 46 1.31 6.30 -1.67
CA MET A 46 0.60 6.97 -0.59
C MET A 46 1.53 7.70 0.38
N PRO A 47 1.08 8.83 0.95
CA PRO A 47 1.78 9.48 2.05
C PRO A 47 1.53 8.73 3.37
N VAL A 48 2.57 8.53 4.15
CA VAL A 48 2.49 7.92 5.49
C VAL A 48 3.16 8.83 6.51
N THR A 49 2.41 9.25 7.52
CA THR A 49 2.95 10.05 8.62
C THR A 49 3.60 9.14 9.66
N ILE A 50 4.85 9.43 9.98
CA ILE A 50 5.67 8.65 10.91
C ILE A 50 5.73 9.35 12.26
N GLY A 51 5.21 8.70 13.29
CA GLY A 51 5.23 9.23 14.65
C GLY A 51 6.12 8.46 15.61
N ARG A 52 6.51 7.21 15.30
CA ARG A 52 7.29 6.36 16.21
C ARG A 52 8.79 6.46 15.98
N PRO A 53 9.61 6.56 17.05
CA PRO A 53 11.07 6.59 16.92
C PRO A 53 11.66 5.34 16.24
N SER A 54 11.09 4.15 16.51
CA SER A 54 11.51 2.90 15.87
C SER A 54 11.26 2.92 14.36
N THR A 55 10.09 3.41 13.94
CA THR A 55 9.74 3.55 12.51
C THR A 55 10.62 4.61 11.82
N LEU A 56 10.95 5.73 12.49
CA LEU A 56 11.91 6.71 11.96
C LEU A 56 13.29 6.11 11.70
N LYS A 57 13.78 5.26 12.61
CA LYS A 57 15.05 4.54 12.40
C LYS A 57 14.97 3.59 11.20
N LEU A 58 13.84 2.89 11.04
CA LEU A 58 13.59 2.04 9.88
C LEU A 58 13.63 2.86 8.58
N ILE A 59 12.84 3.94 8.52
CA ILE A 59 12.75 4.82 7.35
C ILE A 59 14.13 5.34 6.96
N ASN A 60 14.89 5.89 7.91
CA ASN A 60 16.23 6.41 7.66
C ASN A 60 17.18 5.34 7.12
N ALA A 61 17.13 4.14 7.69
CA ALA A 61 17.97 3.03 7.25
C ALA A 61 17.58 2.53 5.84
N ALA A 62 16.27 2.37 5.60
CA ALA A 62 15.75 1.87 4.35
C ALA A 62 15.93 2.88 3.20
N TYR A 63 15.65 4.16 3.45
CA TYR A 63 15.81 5.22 2.46
C TYR A 63 17.26 5.36 2.00
N LYS A 64 18.22 5.43 2.95
CA LYS A 64 19.66 5.53 2.63
C LYS A 64 20.20 4.34 1.84
N LYS A 65 19.69 3.14 2.11
CA LYS A 65 20.19 1.91 1.49
C LYS A 65 19.30 1.41 0.36
N LYS A 66 18.22 2.13 0.03
CA LYS A 66 17.20 1.73 -0.94
C LYS A 66 16.66 0.32 -0.68
N LEU A 67 16.42 -0.01 0.60
CA LEU A 67 15.94 -1.34 0.98
C LEU A 67 14.44 -1.45 0.73
N PRO A 68 13.97 -2.60 0.26
CA PRO A 68 12.55 -2.93 0.27
C PRO A 68 12.06 -3.08 1.71
N ILE A 69 10.79 -2.77 1.93
CA ILE A 69 10.13 -2.82 3.23
C ILE A 69 8.88 -3.67 3.11
N ALA A 70 8.69 -4.65 4.00
CA ALA A 70 7.40 -5.29 4.15
C ALA A 70 6.47 -4.35 4.94
N VAL A 71 5.39 -3.94 4.30
CA VAL A 71 4.39 -3.05 4.88
C VAL A 71 3.18 -3.88 5.28
N VAL A 72 2.86 -3.91 6.56
CA VAL A 72 1.73 -4.64 7.14
C VAL A 72 0.86 -3.69 7.95
N CYS A 73 -0.40 -4.05 8.21
CA CYS A 73 -1.28 -3.24 9.03
C CYS A 73 -1.35 -3.77 10.47
N GLN A 74 -1.39 -2.87 11.46
CA GLN A 74 -1.66 -3.23 12.85
C GLN A 74 -3.14 -3.63 13.02
N ILE A 75 -3.38 -4.62 13.90
CA ILE A 75 -4.72 -5.01 14.31
C ILE A 75 -5.32 -3.92 15.20
N GLN A 76 -4.52 -3.39 16.14
CA GLN A 76 -4.90 -2.29 17.02
C GLN A 76 -3.99 -1.08 16.77
N GLY A 77 -4.56 0.01 16.31
CA GLY A 77 -3.80 1.19 15.89
C GLY A 77 -3.16 2.01 17.00
N ASP A 78 -3.57 1.84 18.24
CA ASP A 78 -3.08 2.56 19.43
C ASP A 78 -1.83 1.91 20.05
N MET A 79 -1.51 0.67 19.72
CA MET A 79 -0.33 -0.02 20.23
C MET A 79 0.97 0.60 19.70
N ASP A 80 1.88 0.96 20.60
CA ASP A 80 3.14 1.61 20.25
C ASP A 80 4.22 0.64 19.73
N ASP A 81 4.36 -0.51 20.36
CA ASP A 81 5.37 -1.53 20.03
C ASP A 81 4.71 -2.85 19.61
N PRO A 82 4.14 -2.93 18.39
CA PRO A 82 3.48 -4.15 17.93
C PRO A 82 4.48 -5.28 17.68
N GLY A 83 4.13 -6.47 18.14
CA GLY A 83 4.82 -7.72 17.83
C GLY A 83 4.16 -8.46 16.65
N PHE A 84 4.55 -9.72 16.46
CA PHE A 84 4.04 -10.56 15.39
C PHE A 84 2.51 -10.76 15.45
N ASN A 85 1.97 -10.98 16.64
CA ASN A 85 0.54 -11.22 16.85
C ASN A 85 -0.32 -9.96 16.81
N ASP A 86 0.30 -8.79 16.74
CA ASP A 86 -0.38 -7.49 16.78
C ASP A 86 -0.54 -6.87 15.38
N VAL A 87 -0.13 -7.59 14.35
CA VAL A 87 -0.22 -7.17 12.95
C VAL A 87 -0.95 -8.21 12.12
N TYR A 88 -1.60 -7.76 11.06
CA TYR A 88 -2.08 -8.67 10.02
C TYR A 88 -0.89 -9.23 9.25
N HIS A 89 -0.91 -10.52 8.97
CA HIS A 89 0.23 -11.21 8.36
C HIS A 89 0.28 -11.05 6.83
N VAL A 90 -0.75 -10.53 6.21
CA VAL A 90 -0.74 -10.19 4.78
C VAL A 90 -0.38 -8.72 4.62
N GLY A 91 0.58 -8.46 3.78
CA GLY A 91 1.06 -7.12 3.45
C GLY A 91 1.60 -7.04 2.04
N VAL A 92 2.33 -5.97 1.77
CA VAL A 92 2.95 -5.72 0.46
C VAL A 92 4.41 -5.32 0.62
N ILE A 93 5.18 -5.49 -0.43
CA ILE A 93 6.52 -4.92 -0.52
C ILE A 93 6.41 -3.50 -1.06
N GLY A 94 6.99 -2.57 -0.33
CA GLY A 94 7.06 -1.17 -0.72
C GLY A 94 8.46 -0.59 -0.65
N LYS A 95 8.65 0.55 -1.29
CA LYS A 95 9.86 1.38 -1.22
C LYS A 95 9.51 2.81 -0.83
N ILE A 96 10.49 3.51 -0.26
CA ILE A 96 10.34 4.93 0.08
C ILE A 96 10.81 5.73 -1.13
N LEU A 97 9.92 6.58 -1.65
CA LEU A 97 10.25 7.50 -2.73
C LEU A 97 10.85 8.80 -2.20
N ARG A 98 10.22 9.40 -1.18
CA ARG A 98 10.64 10.68 -0.60
C ARG A 98 10.38 10.71 0.91
N VAL A 99 11.16 11.51 1.60
CA VAL A 99 11.02 11.79 3.04
C VAL A 99 10.89 13.29 3.22
N PHE A 100 9.86 13.73 3.93
CA PHE A 100 9.61 15.14 4.25
C PHE A 100 9.61 15.32 5.76
N GLU A 101 10.42 16.24 6.25
CA GLU A 101 10.35 16.70 7.63
C GLU A 101 9.38 17.88 7.69
N MET A 102 8.28 17.70 8.42
CA MET A 102 7.24 18.72 8.55
C MET A 102 7.57 19.69 9.69
N PRO A 103 7.18 20.97 9.57
CA PRO A 103 7.21 21.89 10.70
C PRO A 103 6.43 21.30 11.88
N GLY A 104 7.07 21.13 13.04
CA GLY A 104 6.46 20.49 14.22
C GLY A 104 7.02 19.10 14.55
N GLY A 105 8.02 18.62 13.80
CA GLY A 105 8.79 17.41 14.14
C GLY A 105 8.19 16.10 13.63
N ASN A 106 7.05 16.15 12.94
CA ASN A 106 6.49 14.96 12.26
C ASN A 106 7.21 14.72 10.94
N THR A 107 7.46 13.47 10.62
CA THR A 107 8.03 13.04 9.33
C THR A 107 6.93 12.43 8.48
N THR A 108 6.78 12.90 7.25
CA THR A 108 5.91 12.26 6.24
C THR A 108 6.77 11.62 5.17
N VAL A 109 6.44 10.40 4.81
CA VAL A 109 7.14 9.67 3.74
C VAL A 109 6.17 9.35 2.62
N ILE A 110 6.61 9.51 1.39
CA ILE A 110 5.88 8.99 0.22
C ILE A 110 6.41 7.59 -0.03
N MET A 111 5.53 6.63 0.06
CA MET A 111 5.82 5.23 -0.19
C MET A 111 5.10 4.74 -1.43
N GLN A 112 5.77 3.88 -2.18
CA GLN A 112 5.21 3.18 -3.32
C GLN A 112 5.25 1.68 -3.05
N SER A 113 4.14 0.99 -3.26
CA SER A 113 4.10 -0.46 -3.35
C SER A 113 4.31 -0.87 -4.81
N ASN A 114 5.48 -1.39 -5.11
CA ASN A 114 5.85 -1.89 -6.44
C ASN A 114 6.26 -3.36 -6.42
N GLY A 115 6.09 -4.02 -5.29
CA GLY A 115 6.40 -5.44 -5.10
C GLY A 115 5.14 -6.28 -4.89
N PRO A 116 5.34 -7.61 -4.77
CA PRO A 116 4.25 -8.56 -4.59
C PRO A 116 3.53 -8.38 -3.24
N LYS A 117 2.34 -8.94 -3.15
CA LYS A 117 1.72 -9.29 -1.87
C LYS A 117 2.59 -10.31 -1.16
N VAL A 118 2.73 -10.17 0.15
CA VAL A 118 3.58 -11.06 0.95
C VAL A 118 2.84 -11.51 2.20
N HIS A 119 3.16 -12.72 2.63
CA HIS A 119 2.82 -13.23 3.96
C HIS A 119 4.00 -12.96 4.89
N LEU A 120 3.76 -12.34 6.05
CA LEU A 120 4.73 -12.18 7.11
C LEU A 120 4.80 -13.49 7.91
N ASP A 121 5.91 -14.20 7.79
CA ASP A 121 6.07 -15.52 8.41
C ASP A 121 6.52 -15.42 9.87
N SER A 122 7.38 -14.43 10.16
CA SER A 122 7.89 -14.19 11.52
C SER A 122 8.50 -12.80 11.67
N ILE A 123 8.52 -12.30 12.91
CA ILE A 123 9.37 -11.18 13.31
C ILE A 123 10.61 -11.74 14.00
N THR A 124 11.79 -11.47 13.43
CA THR A 124 13.08 -11.98 13.89
C THR A 124 13.80 -11.00 14.81
N LYS A 125 13.54 -9.69 14.65
CA LYS A 125 14.12 -8.61 15.46
C LYS A 125 13.11 -7.51 15.72
N THR A 126 13.17 -6.96 16.91
CA THR A 126 12.33 -5.81 17.33
C THR A 126 13.13 -4.52 17.50
N SER A 127 14.45 -4.60 17.65
CA SER A 127 15.33 -3.43 17.84
C SER A 127 16.46 -3.43 16.82
N PRO A 128 16.86 -2.26 16.28
CA PRO A 128 16.37 -0.90 16.52
C PRO A 128 15.02 -0.59 15.85
N TYR A 129 14.52 -1.49 14.98
CA TYR A 129 13.23 -1.51 14.31
C TYR A 129 12.89 -2.96 13.95
N LEU A 130 11.63 -3.20 13.61
CA LEU A 130 11.16 -4.54 13.27
C LEU A 130 11.83 -5.05 12.00
N LYS A 131 12.23 -6.33 12.06
CA LYS A 131 12.63 -7.13 10.89
C LYS A 131 11.95 -8.47 10.93
N GLY A 132 11.71 -9.05 9.78
CA GLY A 132 11.04 -10.33 9.67
C GLY A 132 11.37 -11.07 8.39
N MET A 133 10.84 -12.28 8.32
CA MET A 133 10.84 -13.12 7.12
C MET A 133 9.48 -13.01 6.47
N VAL A 134 9.48 -12.98 5.14
CA VAL A 134 8.26 -12.92 4.35
C VAL A 134 8.31 -13.90 3.18
N THR A 135 7.15 -14.43 2.82
CA THR A 135 6.96 -15.27 1.63
C THR A 135 6.04 -14.56 0.64
N PRO A 136 6.41 -14.46 -0.65
CA PRO A 136 5.53 -13.87 -1.65
C PRO A 136 4.26 -14.71 -1.83
N ILE A 137 3.13 -14.02 -1.96
CA ILE A 137 1.83 -14.64 -2.26
C ILE A 137 1.68 -14.64 -3.78
N PRO A 138 1.51 -15.81 -4.42
CA PRO A 138 1.27 -15.89 -5.86
C PRO A 138 0.00 -15.14 -6.27
N GLU A 139 0.04 -14.50 -7.42
CA GLU A 139 -1.15 -13.92 -8.01
C GLU A 139 -2.02 -15.04 -8.61
N ALA A 140 -3.32 -14.98 -8.32
CA ALA A 140 -4.29 -15.91 -8.89
C ALA A 140 -4.80 -15.36 -10.23
N ASN A 141 -4.29 -15.89 -11.34
CA ASN A 141 -4.62 -15.40 -12.68
C ASN A 141 -5.71 -16.21 -13.42
N ASP A 142 -6.30 -17.24 -12.79
CA ASP A 142 -7.04 -18.28 -13.51
C ASP A 142 -8.44 -17.89 -14.02
N GLN A 143 -8.97 -16.70 -13.69
CA GLN A 143 -10.36 -16.32 -14.01
C GLN A 143 -10.52 -14.92 -14.65
N LEU A 144 -9.44 -14.24 -14.97
CA LEU A 144 -9.47 -12.82 -15.40
C LEU A 144 -10.10 -12.59 -16.78
N GLU A 145 -10.36 -13.63 -17.58
CA GLU A 145 -10.86 -13.52 -18.95
C GLU A 145 -12.32 -13.95 -19.16
N THR A 146 -13.01 -14.36 -18.10
CA THR A 146 -14.43 -14.76 -18.22
C THR A 146 -15.33 -13.55 -18.42
N ASP A 147 -16.42 -13.72 -19.21
CA ASP A 147 -17.42 -12.67 -19.40
C ASP A 147 -18.08 -12.23 -18.10
N GLU A 148 -18.25 -13.16 -17.15
CA GLU A 148 -18.75 -12.88 -15.82
C GLU A 148 -17.82 -11.95 -15.05
N PHE A 149 -16.50 -12.20 -15.10
CA PHE A 149 -15.52 -11.35 -14.44
C PHE A 149 -15.50 -9.95 -15.06
N LYS A 150 -15.55 -9.83 -16.40
CA LYS A 150 -15.63 -8.54 -17.10
C LYS A 150 -16.86 -7.76 -16.66
N ALA A 151 -18.03 -8.41 -16.59
CA ALA A 151 -19.27 -7.77 -16.14
C ALA A 151 -19.20 -7.30 -14.67
N LEU A 152 -18.52 -8.05 -13.80
CA LEU A 152 -18.26 -7.63 -12.41
C LEU A 152 -17.35 -6.39 -12.36
N ILE A 153 -16.28 -6.35 -13.15
CA ILE A 153 -15.39 -5.19 -13.22
C ILE A 153 -16.13 -3.96 -13.73
N ASP A 154 -16.93 -4.08 -14.79
CA ASP A 154 -17.74 -2.97 -15.30
C ASP A 154 -18.73 -2.47 -14.24
N THR A 155 -19.36 -3.38 -13.50
CA THR A 155 -20.24 -3.03 -12.38
C THR A 155 -19.48 -2.31 -11.28
N CYS A 156 -18.27 -2.74 -10.94
CA CYS A 156 -17.40 -2.04 -9.98
C CYS A 156 -17.05 -0.63 -10.45
N LYS A 157 -16.70 -0.44 -11.73
CA LYS A 157 -16.44 0.89 -12.32
C LYS A 157 -17.64 1.81 -12.21
N ASP A 158 -18.82 1.32 -12.55
CA ASP A 158 -20.06 2.09 -12.49
C ASP A 158 -20.44 2.50 -11.07
N LEU A 159 -20.38 1.57 -10.12
CA LEU A 159 -20.69 1.84 -8.72
C LEU A 159 -19.69 2.83 -8.12
N THR A 160 -18.41 2.65 -8.43
CA THR A 160 -17.34 3.54 -7.97
C THR A 160 -17.52 4.95 -8.53
N SER A 161 -17.85 5.08 -9.82
CA SER A 161 -18.14 6.36 -10.46
C SER A 161 -19.30 7.09 -9.78
N LYS A 162 -20.41 6.39 -9.51
CA LYS A 162 -21.56 6.94 -8.79
C LYS A 162 -21.22 7.38 -7.36
N PHE A 163 -20.37 6.60 -6.67
CA PHE A 163 -19.90 6.97 -5.33
C PHE A 163 -19.07 8.24 -5.36
N ILE A 164 -18.17 8.38 -6.33
CA ILE A 164 -17.30 9.57 -6.47
C ILE A 164 -18.14 10.79 -6.82
N GLU A 165 -19.08 10.67 -7.75
CA GLU A 165 -20.02 11.75 -8.13
C GLU A 165 -20.87 12.21 -6.95
N ALA A 166 -21.23 11.32 -6.03
CA ALA A 166 -21.97 11.64 -4.80
C ALA A 166 -21.06 12.13 -3.66
N SER A 167 -19.73 12.05 -3.80
CA SER A 167 -18.76 12.43 -2.77
C SER A 167 -18.22 13.82 -3.05
N GLU A 168 -18.32 14.74 -2.08
CA GLU A 168 -17.72 16.07 -2.18
C GLU A 168 -16.18 16.07 -2.06
N LYS A 169 -15.58 14.91 -1.73
CA LYS A 169 -14.16 14.79 -1.41
C LYS A 169 -13.28 14.36 -2.58
N MET A 170 -13.87 13.89 -3.68
CA MET A 170 -13.12 13.35 -4.81
C MET A 170 -13.34 14.17 -6.07
N SER A 171 -12.27 14.38 -6.83
CA SER A 171 -12.31 15.12 -8.08
C SER A 171 -13.10 14.37 -9.16
N PRO A 172 -13.88 15.06 -10.02
CA PRO A 172 -14.51 14.47 -11.21
C PRO A 172 -13.52 13.80 -12.16
N ASP A 173 -12.27 14.25 -12.20
CA ASP A 173 -11.21 13.65 -13.02
C ASP A 173 -10.86 12.23 -12.58
N THR A 174 -11.10 11.91 -11.29
CA THR A 174 -10.94 10.54 -10.76
C THR A 174 -11.92 9.57 -11.40
N VAL A 175 -13.13 10.01 -11.74
CA VAL A 175 -14.13 9.19 -12.46
C VAL A 175 -13.62 8.82 -13.85
N PHE A 176 -13.02 9.78 -14.55
CA PHE A 176 -12.44 9.54 -15.86
C PHE A 176 -11.27 8.55 -15.78
N ALA A 177 -10.39 8.69 -14.80
CA ALA A 177 -9.28 7.78 -14.58
C ALA A 177 -9.78 6.34 -14.36
N ILE A 178 -10.78 6.15 -13.48
CA ILE A 178 -11.35 4.83 -13.18
C ILE A 178 -11.99 4.18 -14.41
N LYS A 179 -12.76 4.93 -15.19
CA LYS A 179 -13.43 4.41 -16.40
C LYS A 179 -12.43 3.92 -17.45
N ASN A 180 -11.25 4.54 -17.51
CA ASN A 180 -10.20 4.21 -18.48
C ASN A 180 -9.13 3.25 -17.90
N LEU A 181 -9.31 2.74 -16.72
CA LEU A 181 -8.37 1.82 -16.09
C LEU A 181 -8.65 0.39 -16.58
N ASP A 182 -7.80 -0.13 -17.45
CA ASP A 182 -8.00 -1.44 -18.11
C ASP A 182 -7.56 -2.62 -17.22
N ASN A 183 -6.61 -2.38 -16.30
CA ASN A 183 -6.13 -3.43 -15.42
C ASN A 183 -7.06 -3.61 -14.21
N PRO A 184 -7.76 -4.76 -14.09
CA PRO A 184 -8.71 -5.00 -13.01
C PRO A 184 -8.07 -4.99 -11.61
N GLU A 185 -6.84 -5.47 -11.48
CA GLU A 185 -6.15 -5.50 -10.19
C GLU A 185 -5.82 -4.09 -9.71
N ILE A 186 -5.29 -3.24 -10.60
CA ILE A 186 -5.01 -1.85 -10.27
C ILE A 186 -6.31 -1.11 -9.91
N LEU A 187 -7.40 -1.36 -10.64
CA LEU A 187 -8.71 -0.80 -10.34
C LEU A 187 -9.18 -1.15 -8.93
N VAL A 188 -9.18 -2.44 -8.58
CA VAL A 188 -9.63 -2.91 -7.27
C VAL A 188 -8.74 -2.36 -6.16
N ASN A 189 -7.42 -2.41 -6.32
CA ASN A 189 -6.47 -1.85 -5.36
C ASN A 189 -6.66 -0.34 -5.18
N PHE A 190 -6.90 0.40 -6.27
CA PHE A 190 -7.20 1.83 -6.22
C PHE A 190 -8.50 2.12 -5.46
N ILE A 191 -9.57 1.37 -5.74
CA ILE A 191 -10.84 1.50 -5.02
C ILE A 191 -10.62 1.25 -3.52
N CYS A 192 -9.97 0.13 -3.17
CA CYS A 192 -9.72 -0.24 -1.77
C CYS A 192 -8.85 0.79 -1.03
N ALA A 193 -7.89 1.40 -1.70
CA ALA A 193 -7.00 2.41 -1.10
C ALA A 193 -7.69 3.74 -0.82
N ASN A 194 -8.70 4.11 -1.62
CA ASN A 194 -9.34 5.43 -1.55
C ASN A 194 -10.71 5.45 -0.85
N PHE A 195 -11.31 4.29 -0.63
CA PHE A 195 -12.59 4.22 0.06
C PHE A 195 -12.38 4.25 1.58
N PRO A 196 -13.22 4.96 2.33
CA PRO A 196 -13.15 5.07 3.79
C PRO A 196 -13.69 3.78 4.46
N ILE A 197 -13.03 2.65 4.20
CA ILE A 197 -13.42 1.35 4.74
C ILE A 197 -12.56 1.06 5.98
N PRO A 198 -13.16 0.61 7.10
CA PRO A 198 -12.38 0.17 8.26
C PRO A 198 -11.41 -0.97 7.88
N VAL A 199 -10.20 -0.93 8.44
CA VAL A 199 -9.14 -1.91 8.16
C VAL A 199 -9.61 -3.36 8.36
N SER A 200 -10.47 -3.61 9.34
CA SER A 200 -11.03 -4.94 9.60
C SER A 200 -11.77 -5.54 8.40
N TYR A 201 -12.37 -4.70 7.55
CA TYR A 201 -13.03 -5.18 6.32
C TYR A 201 -12.05 -5.57 5.21
N THR A 202 -10.89 -4.95 5.16
CA THR A 202 -9.87 -5.27 4.15
C THR A 202 -9.16 -6.60 4.41
N HIS A 203 -9.32 -7.16 5.61
CA HIS A 203 -8.73 -8.42 6.05
C HIS A 203 -9.77 -9.50 6.36
N LEU A 204 -11.03 -9.31 5.94
CA LEU A 204 -12.04 -10.37 5.99
C LEU A 204 -11.65 -11.48 5.00
N ARG A 205 -11.75 -12.72 5.47
CA ARG A 205 -11.60 -13.93 4.65
C ARG A 205 -12.97 -14.53 4.37
#